data_07c4beb10f7a3a31590f11def0243949
#
_entry.id   07c4beb10f7a3a31590f11def0243949
#
_cell.length_a   1.000
_cell.length_b   1.000
_cell.length_c   1.000
_cell.angle_alpha   90.00
_cell.angle_beta   90.00
_cell.angle_gamma   90.00
#
_symmetry.space_group_name_H-M   'P 1'
#
loop_
_entity.id
_entity.type
_entity.pdbx_description
1 polymer ?
#
loop_
_entity_poly.entity_id
_entity_poly.type
_entity_poly.pdbx_seq_one_letter_code
_entity_poly.pdbx_strand_id
1 'polypeptide(L)'
;VDRPLWFGAIGGLLIGTVRLVIEQLWIGRVFQFPWTQDMWAEGLAMAIPVAIASGLCGALFALGLQGRLPARSVCRTIVIGSVAVIAIGVGNGLHATVPKNASASFALTKVGTPDFPEVTAKVTVSPANLVDKHPTWVQITAWQGGDPGVVTDRLRRTGQNTWESTKPVPIDGNWKTLLRVQDGRMLTAVPIYLPADAPLKVPEVPATASFTRAFGPESHILQREKKTDTPGWLWGAANLVVLLCSLAIILGISVAVTRVGRRIEEHEAA
;
A
#
# COMPACT_ATOMS: atom_id res chain seq x y z
N VAL A 1 -18.69 -29.24 -7.66
CA VAL A 1 -18.65 -28.60 -6.30
C VAL A 1 -19.97 -28.96 -5.60
N ASP A 2 -19.99 -30.01 -4.79
CA ASP A 2 -21.23 -30.51 -4.18
C ASP A 2 -21.82 -29.61 -3.10
N ARG A 3 -21.03 -28.73 -2.54
CA ARG A 3 -21.42 -27.85 -1.43
C ARG A 3 -21.06 -26.37 -1.72
N PRO A 4 -21.87 -25.67 -2.54
CA PRO A 4 -21.56 -24.32 -3.01
C PRO A 4 -21.43 -23.28 -1.88
N LEU A 5 -22.23 -23.40 -0.83
CA LEU A 5 -22.17 -22.49 0.32
C LEU A 5 -20.87 -22.68 1.12
N TRP A 6 -20.43 -23.93 1.31
CA TRP A 6 -19.15 -24.21 1.95
C TRP A 6 -17.96 -23.74 1.12
N PHE A 7 -18.02 -23.92 -0.20
CA PHE A 7 -17.00 -23.38 -1.10
C PHE A 7 -16.87 -21.86 -0.97
N GLY A 8 -18.01 -21.16 -0.97
CA GLY A 8 -18.02 -19.71 -0.75
C GLY A 8 -17.51 -19.32 0.62
N ALA A 9 -17.99 -19.96 1.68
CA ALA A 9 -17.58 -19.65 3.05
C ALA A 9 -16.07 -19.85 3.28
N ILE A 10 -15.52 -20.98 2.84
CA ILE A 10 -14.09 -21.26 2.95
C ILE A 10 -13.27 -20.28 2.10
N GLY A 11 -13.67 -20.05 0.85
CA GLY A 11 -13.01 -19.09 -0.03
C GLY A 11 -13.00 -17.67 0.55
N GLY A 12 -14.14 -17.21 1.05
CA GLY A 12 -14.26 -15.90 1.71
C GLY A 12 -13.38 -15.78 2.96
N LEU A 13 -13.40 -16.82 3.80
CA LEU A 13 -12.55 -16.87 4.99
C LEU A 13 -11.06 -16.82 4.62
N LEU A 14 -10.62 -17.62 3.66
CA LEU A 14 -9.23 -17.65 3.22
C LEU A 14 -8.79 -16.29 2.65
N ILE A 15 -9.62 -15.66 1.84
CA ILE A 15 -9.33 -14.35 1.25
C ILE A 15 -9.28 -13.26 2.33
N GLY A 16 -10.23 -13.24 3.26
CA GLY A 16 -10.34 -12.20 4.27
C GLY A 16 -9.39 -12.33 5.47
N THR A 17 -8.94 -13.56 5.80
CA THR A 17 -8.12 -13.79 7.00
C THR A 17 -6.72 -14.25 6.68
N VAL A 18 -6.56 -15.35 5.96
CA VAL A 18 -5.24 -15.94 5.66
C VAL A 18 -4.40 -14.99 4.85
N ARG A 19 -5.00 -14.33 3.84
CA ARG A 19 -4.31 -13.32 3.05
C ARG A 19 -3.82 -12.15 3.93
N LEU A 20 -4.67 -11.64 4.82
CA LEU A 20 -4.30 -10.55 5.72
C LEU A 20 -3.11 -10.91 6.61
N VAL A 21 -3.12 -12.12 7.20
CA VAL A 21 -2.01 -12.61 8.03
C VAL A 21 -0.73 -12.81 7.23
N ILE A 22 -0.83 -13.41 6.04
CA ILE A 22 0.34 -13.61 5.16
C ILE A 22 0.91 -12.25 4.74
N GLU A 23 0.08 -11.30 4.35
CA GLU A 23 0.50 -9.96 3.95
C GLU A 23 1.23 -9.25 5.10
N GLN A 24 0.68 -9.30 6.30
CA GLN A 24 1.30 -8.73 7.50
C GLN A 24 2.66 -9.38 7.81
N LEU A 25 2.74 -10.71 7.78
CA LEU A 25 4.00 -11.42 8.03
C LEU A 25 5.04 -11.11 6.95
N TRP A 26 4.62 -11.07 5.69
CA TRP A 26 5.49 -10.76 4.56
C TRP A 26 6.02 -9.32 4.65
N ILE A 27 5.13 -8.34 4.79
CA ILE A 27 5.51 -6.93 4.89
C ILE A 27 6.38 -6.69 6.12
N GLY A 28 6.02 -7.28 7.27
CA GLY A 28 6.80 -7.17 8.48
C GLY A 28 8.23 -7.74 8.35
N ARG A 29 8.38 -8.82 7.60
CA ARG A 29 9.67 -9.51 7.44
C ARG A 29 10.53 -8.92 6.33
N VAL A 30 9.95 -8.64 5.17
CA VAL A 30 10.69 -8.15 3.99
C VAL A 30 11.01 -6.67 4.10
N PHE A 31 10.03 -5.86 4.50
CA PHE A 31 10.18 -4.41 4.59
C PHE A 31 10.49 -3.91 5.99
N GLN A 32 10.60 -4.80 6.98
CA GLN A 32 10.79 -4.46 8.40
C GLN A 32 9.72 -3.48 8.93
N PHE A 33 8.50 -3.63 8.44
CA PHE A 33 7.32 -2.84 8.77
C PHE A 33 6.31 -3.67 9.59
N PRO A 34 6.50 -3.87 10.90
CA PRO A 34 5.48 -4.53 11.71
C PRO A 34 4.23 -3.64 11.78
N TRP A 35 3.07 -4.25 11.60
CA TRP A 35 1.82 -3.54 11.76
C TRP A 35 1.61 -3.10 13.20
N THR A 36 1.13 -1.88 13.36
CA THR A 36 0.70 -1.33 14.65
C THR A 36 -0.74 -1.75 14.97
N GLN A 37 -1.22 -1.50 16.18
CA GLN A 37 -2.60 -1.80 16.57
C GLN A 37 -3.63 -1.12 15.65
N ASP A 38 -3.38 0.12 15.26
CA ASP A 38 -4.27 0.88 14.39
C ASP A 38 -4.36 0.26 13.00
N MET A 39 -3.24 -0.19 12.44
CA MET A 39 -3.21 -0.88 11.15
C MET A 39 -3.96 -2.20 11.19
N TRP A 40 -3.91 -2.93 12.31
CA TRP A 40 -4.70 -4.15 12.51
C TRP A 40 -6.20 -3.85 12.53
N ALA A 41 -6.62 -2.81 13.26
CA ALA A 41 -8.02 -2.41 13.33
C ALA A 41 -8.56 -2.01 11.94
N GLU A 42 -7.82 -1.20 11.18
CA GLU A 42 -8.20 -0.84 9.80
C GLU A 42 -8.18 -2.05 8.86
N GLY A 43 -7.14 -2.89 8.94
CA GLY A 43 -7.03 -4.11 8.14
C GLY A 43 -8.21 -5.06 8.36
N LEU A 44 -8.62 -5.29 9.60
CA LEU A 44 -9.77 -6.12 9.94
C LEU A 44 -11.09 -5.49 9.48
N ALA A 45 -11.25 -4.16 9.66
CA ALA A 45 -12.43 -3.44 9.18
C ALA A 45 -12.64 -3.58 7.66
N MET A 46 -11.56 -3.70 6.88
CA MET A 46 -11.61 -3.96 5.45
C MET A 46 -11.73 -5.46 5.11
N ALA A 47 -11.02 -6.32 5.85
CA ALA A 47 -10.98 -7.75 5.60
C ALA A 47 -12.35 -8.44 5.77
N ILE A 48 -13.12 -8.03 6.78
CA ILE A 48 -14.44 -8.64 7.07
C ILE A 48 -15.43 -8.42 5.92
N PRO A 49 -15.70 -7.19 5.44
CA PRO A 49 -16.57 -6.98 4.28
C PRO A 49 -16.08 -7.68 3.02
N VAL A 50 -14.76 -7.70 2.79
CA VAL A 50 -14.17 -8.39 1.64
C VAL A 50 -14.35 -9.91 1.75
N ALA A 51 -14.19 -10.49 2.94
CA ALA A 51 -14.45 -11.92 3.18
C ALA A 51 -15.91 -12.28 2.87
N ILE A 52 -16.85 -11.48 3.35
CA ILE A 52 -18.29 -11.67 3.09
C ILE A 52 -18.58 -11.56 1.59
N ALA A 53 -18.13 -10.50 0.93
CA ALA A 53 -18.33 -10.29 -0.50
C ALA A 53 -17.73 -11.43 -1.34
N SER A 54 -16.50 -11.82 -1.04
CA SER A 54 -15.81 -12.92 -1.72
C SER A 54 -16.52 -14.27 -1.48
N GLY A 55 -16.99 -14.51 -0.27
CA GLY A 55 -17.75 -15.70 0.09
C GLY A 55 -19.07 -15.80 -0.69
N LEU A 56 -19.83 -14.71 -0.74
CA LEU A 56 -21.08 -14.65 -1.50
C LEU A 56 -20.85 -14.84 -3.02
N CYS A 57 -19.85 -14.16 -3.57
CA CYS A 57 -19.48 -14.32 -4.98
C CYS A 57 -19.00 -15.75 -5.28
N GLY A 58 -18.20 -16.36 -4.40
CA GLY A 58 -17.76 -17.75 -4.52
C GLY A 58 -18.93 -18.75 -4.47
N ALA A 59 -19.90 -18.53 -3.58
CA ALA A 59 -21.10 -19.34 -3.51
C ALA A 59 -21.95 -19.20 -4.79
N LEU A 60 -22.15 -17.98 -5.30
CA LEU A 60 -22.84 -17.76 -6.56
C LEU A 60 -22.13 -18.43 -7.74
N PHE A 61 -20.81 -18.34 -7.79
CA PHE A 61 -20.02 -19.01 -8.82
C PHE A 61 -20.23 -20.54 -8.79
N ALA A 62 -20.14 -21.14 -7.60
CA ALA A 62 -20.33 -22.57 -7.42
C ALA A 62 -21.78 -23.03 -7.75
N LEU A 63 -22.80 -22.21 -7.39
CA LEU A 63 -24.20 -22.44 -7.80
C LEU A 63 -24.38 -22.32 -9.30
N GLY A 64 -23.69 -21.35 -9.94
CA GLY A 64 -23.69 -21.19 -11.39
C GLY A 64 -23.13 -22.41 -12.12
N LEU A 65 -22.06 -23.01 -11.59
CA LEU A 65 -21.52 -24.27 -12.13
C LEU A 65 -22.48 -25.46 -12.01
N GLN A 66 -23.40 -25.40 -11.06
CA GLN A 66 -24.46 -26.44 -10.88
C GLN A 66 -25.74 -26.09 -11.67
N GLY A 67 -25.82 -25.03 -12.44
CA GLY A 67 -27.05 -24.54 -13.07
C GLY A 67 -28.12 -24.05 -12.07
N ARG A 68 -27.82 -23.89 -10.79
CA ARG A 68 -28.75 -23.59 -9.68
C ARG A 68 -28.66 -22.17 -9.17
N LEU A 69 -28.53 -21.20 -10.07
CA LEU A 69 -28.43 -19.78 -9.69
C LEU A 69 -29.74 -19.33 -8.99
N PRO A 70 -29.64 -18.53 -7.92
CA PRO A 70 -30.79 -17.90 -7.30
C PRO A 70 -31.43 -16.86 -8.25
N ALA A 71 -32.58 -16.30 -7.82
CA ALA A 71 -33.29 -15.29 -8.60
C ALA A 71 -32.34 -14.14 -9.03
N ARG A 72 -32.56 -13.62 -10.25
CA ARG A 72 -31.71 -12.55 -10.84
C ARG A 72 -31.56 -11.33 -9.93
N SER A 73 -32.60 -10.99 -9.15
CA SER A 73 -32.53 -9.89 -8.17
C SER A 73 -31.50 -10.16 -7.09
N VAL A 74 -31.45 -11.38 -6.55
CA VAL A 74 -30.48 -11.78 -5.51
C VAL A 74 -29.04 -11.74 -6.06
N CYS A 75 -28.83 -12.33 -7.24
CA CYS A 75 -27.50 -12.26 -7.91
C CYS A 75 -27.05 -10.81 -8.13
N ARG A 76 -27.95 -9.97 -8.63
CA ARG A 76 -27.68 -8.54 -8.87
C ARG A 76 -27.32 -7.82 -7.58
N THR A 77 -28.04 -8.03 -6.50
CA THR A 77 -27.77 -7.42 -5.19
C THR A 77 -26.40 -7.82 -4.66
N ILE A 78 -26.05 -9.10 -4.73
CA ILE A 78 -24.73 -9.58 -4.28
C ILE A 78 -23.61 -8.96 -5.11
N VAL A 79 -23.75 -8.94 -6.44
CA VAL A 79 -22.71 -8.35 -7.33
C VAL A 79 -22.55 -6.85 -7.06
N ILE A 80 -23.64 -6.09 -7.01
CA ILE A 80 -23.59 -4.65 -6.73
C ILE A 80 -22.99 -4.39 -5.35
N GLY A 81 -23.42 -5.13 -4.32
CA GLY A 81 -22.87 -5.00 -2.97
C GLY A 81 -21.38 -5.31 -2.91
N SER A 82 -20.94 -6.36 -3.62
CA SER A 82 -19.50 -6.72 -3.70
C SER A 82 -18.68 -5.65 -4.41
N VAL A 83 -19.19 -5.10 -5.51
CA VAL A 83 -18.55 -3.99 -6.23
C VAL A 83 -18.46 -2.74 -5.33
N ALA A 84 -19.52 -2.43 -4.57
CA ALA A 84 -19.52 -1.32 -3.62
C ALA A 84 -18.48 -1.51 -2.52
N VAL A 85 -18.37 -2.71 -1.94
CA VAL A 85 -17.34 -3.04 -0.94
C VAL A 85 -15.93 -2.82 -1.50
N ILE A 86 -15.67 -3.30 -2.72
CA ILE A 86 -14.36 -3.10 -3.38
C ILE A 86 -14.10 -1.62 -3.62
N ALA A 87 -15.07 -0.89 -4.14
CA ALA A 87 -14.93 0.54 -4.43
C ALA A 87 -14.67 1.36 -3.16
N ILE A 88 -15.37 1.07 -2.06
CA ILE A 88 -15.15 1.70 -0.76
C ILE A 88 -13.77 1.35 -0.23
N GLY A 89 -13.34 0.08 -0.30
CA GLY A 89 -12.03 -0.36 0.14
C GLY A 89 -10.90 0.32 -0.62
N VAL A 90 -11.00 0.39 -1.95
CA VAL A 90 -10.03 1.08 -2.81
C VAL A 90 -10.02 2.58 -2.51
N GLY A 91 -11.20 3.22 -2.43
CA GLY A 91 -11.30 4.65 -2.11
C GLY A 91 -10.71 4.98 -0.73
N ASN A 92 -10.95 4.13 0.27
CA ASN A 92 -10.37 4.30 1.59
C ASN A 92 -8.83 4.17 1.56
N GLY A 93 -8.29 3.18 0.85
CA GLY A 93 -6.84 2.94 0.78
C GLY A 93 -6.07 4.01 -0.01
N LEU A 94 -6.73 4.67 -0.97
CA LEU A 94 -6.13 5.76 -1.75
C LEU A 94 -6.15 7.12 -1.02
N HIS A 95 -6.87 7.24 0.09
CA HIS A 95 -7.03 8.50 0.81
C HIS A 95 -5.90 8.69 1.82
N ALA A 96 -4.76 9.20 1.36
CA ALA A 96 -3.66 9.67 2.19
C ALA A 96 -3.64 11.20 2.21
N THR A 97 -3.37 11.78 3.38
CA THR A 97 -3.22 13.24 3.54
C THR A 97 -1.76 13.62 3.63
N VAL A 98 -1.41 14.77 3.04
CA VAL A 98 -0.07 15.37 3.13
C VAL A 98 -0.21 16.72 3.81
N PRO A 99 0.59 17.00 4.85
CA PRO A 99 0.50 18.24 5.58
C PRO A 99 0.93 19.43 4.70
N LYS A 100 0.18 20.52 4.77
CA LYS A 100 0.55 21.79 4.13
C LYS A 100 1.38 22.63 5.10
N ASN A 101 2.38 23.33 4.56
CA ASN A 101 3.24 24.25 5.34
C ASN A 101 3.95 23.58 6.53
N ALA A 102 4.31 22.31 6.36
CA ALA A 102 5.06 21.55 7.35
C ALA A 102 6.48 21.26 6.87
N SER A 103 7.42 21.22 7.81
CA SER A 103 8.83 20.96 7.52
C SER A 103 9.48 20.14 8.64
N ALA A 104 10.61 19.52 8.31
CA ALA A 104 11.49 18.92 9.29
C ALA A 104 12.89 19.54 9.20
N SER A 105 13.43 19.92 10.35
CA SER A 105 14.80 20.38 10.53
C SER A 105 15.65 19.21 11.04
N PHE A 106 16.80 19.03 10.43
CA PHE A 106 17.73 17.93 10.72
C PHE A 106 19.03 18.47 11.26
N ALA A 107 19.58 17.80 12.27
CA ALA A 107 20.98 17.85 12.64
C ALA A 107 21.54 16.43 12.48
N LEU A 108 22.48 16.26 11.54
CA LEU A 108 23.09 14.98 11.22
C LEU A 108 24.48 14.87 11.85
N THR A 109 24.75 13.74 12.48
CA THR A 109 26.06 13.39 13.00
C THR A 109 26.62 12.20 12.21
N LYS A 110 27.77 12.40 11.57
CA LYS A 110 28.46 11.33 10.83
C LYS A 110 29.04 10.30 11.81
N VAL A 111 28.79 9.03 11.55
CA VAL A 111 29.25 7.90 12.39
C VAL A 111 29.88 6.76 11.56
N GLY A 112 29.70 6.76 10.24
CA GLY A 112 30.27 5.77 9.34
C GLY A 112 31.71 6.07 8.97
N THR A 113 32.31 5.19 8.18
CA THR A 113 33.63 5.36 7.57
C THR A 113 33.56 6.23 6.31
N PRO A 114 34.70 6.78 5.81
CA PRO A 114 34.68 7.52 4.54
C PRO A 114 34.15 6.72 3.35
N ASP A 115 34.36 5.38 3.34
CA ASP A 115 33.92 4.49 2.26
C ASP A 115 32.44 4.07 2.42
N PHE A 116 31.90 4.21 3.64
CA PHE A 116 30.49 3.90 3.97
C PHE A 116 29.93 4.98 4.90
N PRO A 117 29.62 6.18 4.37
CA PRO A 117 29.12 7.27 5.19
C PRO A 117 27.71 7.00 5.70
N GLU A 118 27.61 6.90 7.00
CA GLU A 118 26.36 6.77 7.74
C GLU A 118 26.18 7.98 8.66
N VAL A 119 24.90 8.23 9.00
CA VAL A 119 24.56 9.29 9.94
C VAL A 119 23.55 8.84 10.96
N THR A 120 23.61 9.42 12.14
CA THR A 120 22.49 9.52 13.06
C THR A 120 21.85 10.90 12.92
N ALA A 121 20.56 11.01 13.14
CA ALA A 121 19.80 12.23 12.94
C ALA A 121 19.07 12.64 14.22
N LYS A 122 19.12 13.94 14.51
CA LYS A 122 18.14 14.61 15.38
C LYS A 122 17.20 15.40 14.49
N VAL A 123 15.90 15.13 14.63
CA VAL A 123 14.85 15.67 13.76
C VAL A 123 13.89 16.49 14.59
N THR A 124 13.62 17.71 14.16
CA THR A 124 12.60 18.59 14.75
C THR A 124 11.52 18.87 13.71
N VAL A 125 10.28 18.55 14.00
CA VAL A 125 9.15 18.73 13.10
C VAL A 125 8.40 20.03 13.40
N SER A 126 8.00 20.74 12.35
CA SER A 126 7.24 21.98 12.45
C SER A 126 5.99 21.90 11.54
N PRO A 127 4.81 22.31 12.03
CA PRO A 127 4.51 22.81 13.38
C PRO A 127 4.61 21.72 14.45
N ALA A 128 4.77 22.11 15.72
CA ALA A 128 5.05 21.20 16.83
C ALA A 128 3.92 20.19 17.12
N ASN A 129 2.71 20.49 16.67
CA ASN A 129 1.52 19.64 16.80
C ASN A 129 1.22 18.82 15.53
N LEU A 130 2.15 18.76 14.57
CA LEU A 130 1.95 18.04 13.31
C LEU A 130 1.79 16.54 13.53
N VAL A 131 2.52 16.00 14.49
CA VAL A 131 2.57 14.57 14.79
C VAL A 131 2.04 14.34 16.20
N ASP A 132 1.04 13.48 16.32
CA ASP A 132 0.41 13.15 17.60
C ASP A 132 1.39 12.52 18.61
N LYS A 133 0.92 12.38 19.86
CA LYS A 133 1.72 11.76 20.91
C LYS A 133 2.10 10.30 20.61
N HIS A 134 1.22 9.62 19.88
CA HIS A 134 1.34 8.19 19.53
C HIS A 134 1.14 8.00 18.02
N PRO A 135 2.06 8.50 17.18
CA PRO A 135 1.98 8.28 15.74
C PRO A 135 2.11 6.81 15.40
N THR A 136 1.57 6.40 14.27
CA THR A 136 1.75 5.04 13.76
C THR A 136 3.25 4.73 13.66
N TRP A 137 4.01 5.63 13.04
CA TRP A 137 5.48 5.60 13.09
C TRP A 137 6.10 6.92 12.63
N VAL A 138 7.28 7.21 13.18
CA VAL A 138 8.24 8.19 12.68
C VAL A 138 9.56 7.47 12.51
N GLN A 139 10.08 7.39 11.29
CA GLN A 139 11.25 6.59 10.99
C GLN A 139 12.07 7.15 9.83
N ILE A 140 13.35 6.80 9.80
CA ILE A 140 14.19 6.98 8.63
C ILE A 140 14.27 5.63 7.91
N THR A 141 13.99 5.63 6.62
CA THR A 141 14.17 4.47 5.76
C THR A 141 15.16 4.82 4.68
N ALA A 142 16.19 4.01 4.55
CA ALA A 142 17.14 4.03 3.45
C ALA A 142 16.98 2.75 2.65
N TRP A 143 16.98 2.82 1.31
CA TRP A 143 16.93 1.65 0.45
C TRP A 143 17.79 1.85 -0.80
N GLN A 144 18.25 0.74 -1.33
CA GLN A 144 18.92 0.60 -2.62
C GLN A 144 18.56 -0.75 -3.25
N GLY A 145 18.92 -0.99 -4.50
CA GLY A 145 18.82 -2.32 -5.09
C GLY A 145 19.88 -3.28 -4.50
N GLY A 146 19.55 -4.57 -4.43
CA GLY A 146 20.48 -5.61 -3.94
C GLY A 146 20.39 -5.85 -2.43
N ASP A 147 21.43 -6.51 -1.87
CA ASP A 147 21.57 -6.81 -0.45
C ASP A 147 22.67 -5.91 0.14
N PRO A 148 22.45 -5.22 1.28
CA PRO A 148 21.30 -5.26 2.21
C PRO A 148 20.15 -4.29 1.85
N GLY A 149 19.57 -4.33 0.74
CA GLY A 149 18.46 -3.58 0.16
C GLY A 149 17.74 -2.49 0.97
N VAL A 150 17.51 -2.68 2.27
CA VAL A 150 16.73 -1.75 3.11
C VAL A 150 17.31 -1.63 4.51
N VAL A 151 17.46 -0.39 4.99
CA VAL A 151 17.74 -0.06 6.40
C VAL A 151 16.62 0.82 6.93
N THR A 152 15.98 0.42 8.04
CA THR A 152 14.91 1.20 8.70
C THR A 152 15.30 1.51 10.13
N ASP A 153 15.33 2.77 10.48
CA ASP A 153 15.55 3.27 11.84
C ASP A 153 14.25 3.91 12.37
N ARG A 154 13.62 3.28 13.35
CA ARG A 154 12.49 3.89 14.07
C ARG A 154 13.03 4.89 15.06
N LEU A 155 12.69 6.15 14.83
CA LEU A 155 13.16 7.24 15.68
C LEU A 155 12.53 7.18 17.07
N ARG A 156 13.34 7.46 18.08
CA ARG A 156 12.89 7.63 19.46
C ARG A 156 12.46 9.09 19.67
N ARG A 157 11.28 9.29 20.20
CA ARG A 157 10.81 10.61 20.58
C ARG A 157 11.56 11.12 21.80
N THR A 158 12.14 12.31 21.72
CA THR A 158 12.93 12.93 22.81
C THR A 158 12.32 14.25 23.30
N GLY A 159 11.31 14.78 22.58
CA GLY A 159 10.59 15.98 22.95
C GLY A 159 9.20 16.04 22.32
N GLN A 160 8.49 17.14 22.47
CA GLN A 160 7.15 17.29 21.91
C GLN A 160 7.13 17.09 20.39
N ASN A 161 8.10 17.67 19.70
CA ASN A 161 8.24 17.65 18.24
C ASN A 161 9.65 17.24 17.79
N THR A 162 10.39 16.54 18.65
CA THR A 162 11.79 16.15 18.41
C THR A 162 11.95 14.65 18.52
N TRP A 163 12.69 14.07 17.57
CA TRP A 163 13.02 12.64 17.49
C TRP A 163 14.51 12.46 17.25
N GLU A 164 15.05 11.34 17.68
CA GLU A 164 16.46 10.97 17.49
C GLU A 164 16.59 9.56 16.93
N SER A 165 17.60 9.37 16.09
CA SER A 165 17.99 8.05 15.58
C SER A 165 18.32 7.07 16.69
N THR A 166 17.94 5.82 16.49
CA THR A 166 18.30 4.68 17.35
C THR A 166 19.48 3.90 16.76
N LYS A 167 19.71 4.01 15.47
CA LYS A 167 20.84 3.43 14.74
C LYS A 167 21.24 4.28 13.54
N PRO A 168 22.47 4.12 13.02
CA PRO A 168 22.91 4.82 11.82
C PRO A 168 22.13 4.41 10.57
N VAL A 169 22.08 5.32 9.59
CA VAL A 169 21.50 5.11 8.27
C VAL A 169 22.45 5.60 7.18
N PRO A 170 22.58 4.90 6.05
CA PRO A 170 23.46 5.27 4.96
C PRO A 170 22.93 6.50 4.19
N ILE A 171 23.89 7.34 3.70
CA ILE A 171 23.58 8.58 2.99
C ILE A 171 24.45 8.80 1.76
N ASP A 172 24.83 7.75 1.07
CA ASP A 172 25.72 7.83 -0.10
C ASP A 172 25.35 6.86 -1.21
N GLY A 173 26.11 6.89 -2.28
CA GLY A 173 25.99 5.96 -3.41
C GLY A 173 24.57 5.91 -3.97
N ASN A 174 24.02 4.72 -4.08
CA ASN A 174 22.68 4.46 -4.61
C ASN A 174 21.58 4.48 -3.52
N TRP A 175 21.94 4.77 -2.27
CA TRP A 175 20.97 4.83 -1.21
C TRP A 175 20.00 6.00 -1.39
N LYS A 176 18.71 5.73 -1.21
CA LYS A 176 17.65 6.74 -1.13
C LYS A 176 17.16 6.77 0.32
N THR A 177 17.49 7.84 1.03
CA THR A 177 17.24 7.96 2.48
C THR A 177 16.23 9.06 2.78
N LEU A 178 15.10 8.68 3.38
CA LEU A 178 13.98 9.55 3.71
C LEU A 178 13.63 9.47 5.21
N LEU A 179 13.31 10.62 5.81
CA LEU A 179 12.41 10.63 6.95
C LEU A 179 10.99 10.35 6.46
N ARG A 180 10.30 9.42 7.10
CA ARG A 180 8.93 9.05 6.78
C ARG A 180 8.08 9.15 8.05
N VAL A 181 6.89 9.69 7.90
CA VAL A 181 5.94 9.86 9.00
C VAL A 181 4.59 9.32 8.58
N GLN A 182 4.03 8.45 9.41
CA GLN A 182 2.63 8.06 9.34
C GLN A 182 1.95 8.35 10.68
N ASP A 183 0.84 9.06 10.59
CA ASP A 183 0.00 9.39 11.73
C ASP A 183 -1.46 9.38 11.27
N GLY A 184 -2.16 8.30 11.60
CA GLY A 184 -3.47 8.02 11.04
C GLY A 184 -3.42 7.99 9.50
N ARG A 185 -4.17 8.88 8.85
CA ARG A 185 -4.19 9.01 7.37
C ARG A 185 -3.09 9.89 6.80
N MET A 186 -2.32 10.57 7.63
CA MET A 186 -1.17 11.33 7.17
C MET A 186 -0.03 10.38 6.84
N LEU A 187 0.36 10.35 5.56
CA LEU A 187 1.54 9.64 5.07
C LEU A 187 2.38 10.62 4.28
N THR A 188 3.56 10.94 4.82
CA THR A 188 4.41 11.99 4.27
C THR A 188 5.87 11.69 4.50
N ALA A 189 6.74 12.32 3.71
CA ALA A 189 8.18 12.13 3.83
C ALA A 189 8.96 13.42 3.59
N VAL A 190 10.22 13.41 4.05
CA VAL A 190 11.22 14.43 3.77
C VAL A 190 12.50 13.75 3.30
N PRO A 191 13.07 14.11 2.13
CA PRO A 191 14.32 13.52 1.67
C PRO A 191 15.48 13.96 2.56
N ILE A 192 16.29 12.99 3.01
CA ILE A 192 17.57 13.25 3.68
C ILE A 192 18.68 13.20 2.65
N TYR A 193 18.78 12.10 1.90
CA TYR A 193 19.71 11.92 0.81
C TYR A 193 19.03 11.22 -0.37
N LEU A 194 19.25 11.73 -1.57
CA LEU A 194 18.84 11.07 -2.83
C LEU A 194 19.97 11.24 -3.84
N PRO A 195 20.43 10.14 -4.49
CA PRO A 195 21.51 10.22 -5.47
C PRO A 195 21.10 11.01 -6.71
N ALA A 196 22.05 11.59 -7.42
CA ALA A 196 21.80 12.17 -8.72
C ALA A 196 21.41 11.07 -9.74
N ASP A 197 20.53 11.44 -10.69
CA ASP A 197 20.21 10.60 -11.85
C ASP A 197 20.59 11.40 -13.11
N ALA A 198 21.80 11.20 -13.60
CA ALA A 198 22.34 11.96 -14.72
C ALA A 198 21.57 11.73 -16.03
N PRO A 199 21.15 10.50 -16.41
CA PRO A 199 20.33 10.22 -17.59
C PRO A 199 19.02 11.04 -17.59
N LEU A 200 18.41 11.20 -16.44
CA LEU A 200 17.14 11.95 -16.29
C LEU A 200 17.35 13.41 -15.90
N LYS A 201 18.60 13.86 -15.76
CA LYS A 201 18.96 15.22 -15.33
C LYS A 201 18.37 15.60 -13.97
N VAL A 202 18.20 14.64 -13.08
CA VAL A 202 17.70 14.86 -11.72
C VAL A 202 18.88 15.09 -10.79
N PRO A 203 18.96 16.26 -10.10
CA PRO A 203 20.07 16.57 -9.23
C PRO A 203 20.07 15.74 -7.94
N GLU A 204 21.24 15.58 -7.35
CA GLU A 204 21.39 15.04 -6.01
C GLU A 204 20.68 15.90 -4.97
N VAL A 205 20.13 15.25 -3.95
CA VAL A 205 19.68 15.88 -2.71
C VAL A 205 20.69 15.52 -1.62
N PRO A 206 21.68 16.38 -1.33
CA PRO A 206 22.77 16.03 -0.42
C PRO A 206 22.33 16.04 1.04
N ALA A 207 22.91 15.14 1.84
CA ALA A 207 22.78 15.14 3.31
C ALA A 207 23.85 16.05 3.94
N THR A 208 23.51 17.33 4.13
CA THR A 208 24.39 18.27 4.84
C THR A 208 24.26 18.11 6.35
N ALA A 209 25.23 18.64 7.14
CA ALA A 209 25.23 18.50 8.60
C ALA A 209 23.96 19.05 9.27
N SER A 210 23.37 20.11 8.69
CA SER A 210 22.08 20.63 9.13
C SER A 210 21.32 21.20 7.95
N PHE A 211 20.00 20.99 7.93
CA PHE A 211 19.10 21.54 6.90
C PHE A 211 17.65 21.48 7.38
N THR A 212 16.81 22.25 6.69
CA THR A 212 15.34 22.18 6.85
C THR A 212 14.71 21.95 5.49
N ARG A 213 13.78 21.01 5.40
CA ARG A 213 13.05 20.68 4.17
C ARG A 213 11.56 20.47 4.45
N ALA A 214 10.74 20.83 3.47
CA ALA A 214 9.31 20.66 3.55
C ALA A 214 8.92 19.17 3.46
N PHE A 215 7.84 18.80 4.12
CA PHE A 215 7.16 17.54 3.91
C PHE A 215 6.48 17.50 2.54
N GLY A 216 6.47 16.34 1.93
CA GLY A 216 5.83 16.10 0.66
C GLY A 216 5.23 14.69 0.54
N PRO A 217 4.44 14.45 -0.51
CA PRO A 217 3.94 13.12 -0.80
C PRO A 217 5.12 12.18 -1.04
N GLU A 218 5.18 11.08 -0.29
CA GLU A 218 6.25 10.09 -0.43
C GLU A 218 6.36 9.58 -1.86
N SER A 219 5.23 9.32 -2.51
CA SER A 219 5.18 8.87 -3.90
C SER A 219 5.85 9.85 -4.88
N HIS A 220 5.75 11.15 -4.65
CA HIS A 220 6.41 12.14 -5.51
C HIS A 220 7.92 12.18 -5.27
N ILE A 221 8.35 11.99 -4.03
CA ILE A 221 9.78 11.94 -3.69
C ILE A 221 10.43 10.69 -4.30
N LEU A 222 9.74 9.55 -4.23
CA LEU A 222 10.20 8.27 -4.77
C LEU A 222 10.16 8.20 -6.30
N GLN A 223 9.23 8.94 -6.91
CA GLN A 223 9.02 8.98 -8.35
C GLN A 223 9.57 10.29 -8.97
N ARG A 224 10.63 10.86 -8.39
CA ARG A 224 11.23 12.09 -8.91
C ARG A 224 11.81 11.93 -10.32
N GLU A 225 12.14 10.70 -10.73
CA GLU A 225 12.56 10.37 -12.09
C GLU A 225 11.40 10.37 -13.09
N LYS A 226 10.17 10.46 -12.60
CA LYS A 226 8.99 10.52 -13.47
C LYS A 226 9.01 11.81 -14.28
N LYS A 227 8.75 11.68 -15.60
CA LYS A 227 8.59 12.84 -16.47
C LYS A 227 7.50 13.77 -15.94
N THR A 228 7.87 15.01 -15.70
CA THR A 228 6.95 16.04 -15.16
C THR A 228 5.93 16.51 -16.19
N ASP A 229 6.21 16.31 -17.49
CA ASP A 229 5.38 16.69 -18.64
C ASP A 229 4.31 15.66 -19.01
N THR A 230 4.25 14.52 -18.29
CA THR A 230 3.23 13.50 -18.53
C THR A 230 1.86 14.01 -18.07
N PRO A 231 0.88 14.19 -18.99
CA PRO A 231 -0.44 14.65 -18.64
C PRO A 231 -1.09 13.75 -17.57
N GLY A 232 -1.64 14.34 -16.51
CA GLY A 232 -2.20 13.59 -15.38
C GLY A 232 -3.35 12.65 -15.77
N TRP A 233 -4.11 12.98 -16.84
CA TRP A 233 -5.19 12.13 -17.33
C TRP A 233 -4.74 10.76 -17.87
N LEU A 234 -3.46 10.63 -18.30
CA LEU A 234 -2.92 9.34 -18.79
C LEU A 234 -2.91 8.27 -17.70
N TRP A 235 -2.75 8.66 -16.44
CA TRP A 235 -2.87 7.73 -15.30
C TRP A 235 -4.29 7.22 -15.14
N GLY A 236 -5.27 8.09 -15.28
CA GLY A 236 -6.69 7.72 -15.32
C GLY A 236 -7.00 6.79 -16.49
N ALA A 237 -6.49 7.10 -17.68
CA ALA A 237 -6.65 6.27 -18.88
C ALA A 237 -6.02 4.88 -18.70
N ALA A 238 -4.80 4.79 -18.16
CA ALA A 238 -4.14 3.52 -17.89
C ALA A 238 -4.95 2.66 -16.90
N ASN A 239 -5.42 3.25 -15.80
CA ASN A 239 -6.27 2.55 -14.84
C ASN A 239 -7.60 2.09 -15.46
N LEU A 240 -8.20 2.92 -16.32
CA LEU A 240 -9.42 2.56 -17.06
C LEU A 240 -9.18 1.35 -17.97
N VAL A 241 -8.07 1.32 -18.71
CA VAL A 241 -7.70 0.17 -19.57
C VAL A 241 -7.57 -1.09 -18.74
N VAL A 242 -6.86 -1.06 -17.61
CA VAL A 242 -6.73 -2.20 -16.69
C VAL A 242 -8.10 -2.66 -16.20
N LEU A 243 -8.96 -1.74 -15.80
CA LEU A 243 -10.32 -2.04 -15.36
C LEU A 243 -11.13 -2.71 -16.47
N LEU A 244 -11.12 -2.16 -17.69
CA LEU A 244 -11.84 -2.71 -18.85
C LEU A 244 -11.34 -4.10 -19.21
N CYS A 245 -10.02 -4.33 -19.21
CA CYS A 245 -9.44 -5.66 -19.43
C CYS A 245 -9.90 -6.65 -18.36
N SER A 246 -9.88 -6.24 -17.09
CA SER A 246 -10.35 -7.08 -15.98
C SER A 246 -11.84 -7.43 -16.11
N LEU A 247 -12.67 -6.47 -16.44
CA LEU A 247 -14.09 -6.70 -16.69
C LEU A 247 -14.33 -7.62 -17.91
N ALA A 248 -13.57 -7.46 -18.99
CA ALA A 248 -13.68 -8.33 -20.17
C ALA A 248 -13.32 -9.79 -19.83
N ILE A 249 -12.27 -10.02 -19.00
CA ILE A 249 -11.90 -11.35 -18.53
C ILE A 249 -13.03 -11.96 -17.68
N ILE A 250 -13.56 -11.19 -16.72
CA ILE A 250 -14.66 -11.65 -15.85
C ILE A 250 -15.90 -11.98 -16.68
N LEU A 251 -16.27 -11.15 -17.63
CA LEU A 251 -17.39 -11.40 -18.53
C LEU A 251 -17.15 -12.64 -19.40
N GLY A 252 -15.94 -12.81 -19.95
CA GLY A 252 -15.55 -13.98 -20.72
C GLY A 252 -15.69 -15.27 -19.94
N ILE A 253 -15.18 -15.30 -18.69
CA ILE A 253 -15.33 -16.43 -17.78
C ILE A 253 -16.82 -16.70 -17.48
N SER A 254 -17.60 -15.64 -17.19
CA SER A 254 -19.03 -15.77 -16.88
C SER A 254 -19.81 -16.36 -18.05
N VAL A 255 -19.53 -15.92 -19.30
CA VAL A 255 -20.14 -16.48 -20.51
C VAL A 255 -19.72 -17.94 -20.72
N ALA A 256 -18.44 -18.28 -20.52
CA ALA A 256 -17.94 -19.64 -20.65
C ALA A 256 -18.63 -20.59 -19.65
N VAL A 257 -18.73 -20.19 -18.38
CA VAL A 257 -19.41 -20.97 -17.32
C VAL A 257 -20.89 -21.20 -17.67
N THR A 258 -21.58 -20.14 -18.13
CA THR A 258 -23.00 -20.25 -18.52
C THR A 258 -23.18 -21.18 -19.71
N ARG A 259 -22.28 -21.17 -20.69
CA ARG A 259 -22.35 -22.09 -21.85
C ARG A 259 -22.11 -23.55 -21.46
N VAL A 260 -21.15 -23.78 -20.58
CA VAL A 260 -20.88 -25.15 -20.06
C VAL A 260 -22.08 -25.65 -19.27
N GLY A 261 -22.66 -24.85 -18.39
CA GLY A 261 -23.84 -25.21 -17.62
C GLY A 261 -25.03 -25.66 -18.54
N ARG A 262 -25.34 -24.88 -19.59
CA ARG A 262 -26.39 -25.22 -20.54
C ARG A 262 -26.13 -26.52 -21.29
N ARG A 263 -24.91 -26.82 -21.69
CA ARG A 263 -24.57 -28.08 -22.38
C ARG A 263 -24.73 -29.31 -21.48
N ILE A 264 -24.47 -29.16 -20.18
CA ILE A 264 -24.68 -30.23 -19.21
C ILE A 264 -26.18 -30.51 -19.08
N GLU A 265 -27.02 -29.48 -18.92
CA GLU A 265 -28.48 -29.63 -18.86
C GLU A 265 -29.07 -30.28 -20.12
N GLU A 266 -28.59 -29.92 -21.31
CA GLU A 266 -28.99 -30.50 -22.58
C GLU A 266 -28.60 -32.01 -22.68
N HIS A 267 -27.45 -32.40 -22.09
CA HIS A 267 -27.00 -33.80 -22.10
C HIS A 267 -27.73 -34.70 -21.07
N GLU A 268 -28.17 -34.10 -19.96
CA GLU A 268 -28.94 -34.82 -18.93
C GLU A 268 -30.41 -34.97 -19.32
N ALA A 269 -30.92 -34.15 -20.25
CA ALA A 269 -32.30 -34.21 -20.74
C ALA A 269 -32.48 -35.09 -21.98
N ALA A 270 -31.41 -35.57 -22.61
CA ALA A 270 -31.38 -36.43 -23.78
C ALA A 270 -31.15 -37.91 -23.38
#